data_c15af61c596a78503ed17cd0e3cd36c0
#
_entry.id   c15af61c596a78503ed17cd0e3cd36c0
#
_cell.length_a   1.000
_cell.length_b   1.000
_cell.length_c   1.000
_cell.angle_alpha   90.00
_cell.angle_beta   90.00
_cell.angle_gamma   90.00
#
_symmetry.space_group_name_H-M   'P 1'
#
loop_
_entity.id
_entity.type
_entity.pdbx_description
1 polymer ?
#
loop_
_entity_poly.entity_id
_entity_poly.type
_entity_poly.pdbx_seq_one_letter_code
_entity_poly.pdbx_strand_id
1 'polypeptide(L)' 'MNAHEWIDAFAAEIGAEPPTADEIKQVLDLAAVAAHSSERIAAPVACWVGGMTGASLEELQAAAERVGGSSETSDSA' A
#
# COMPACT_ATOMS: atom_id res chain seq x y z
N MET A 1 -9.38 9.89 -17.97
CA MET A 1 -9.08 8.46 -17.79
C MET A 1 -9.34 8.06 -16.36
N ASN A 2 -9.68 6.79 -16.16
CA ASN A 2 -9.89 6.33 -14.79
C ASN A 2 -8.55 5.98 -14.15
N ALA A 3 -8.61 5.58 -12.87
CA ALA A 3 -7.38 5.32 -12.12
C ALA A 3 -6.55 4.20 -12.72
N HIS A 4 -7.20 3.13 -13.15
CA HIS A 4 -6.47 2.01 -13.72
C HIS A 4 -5.77 2.41 -15.02
N GLU A 5 -6.45 3.17 -15.84
CA GLU A 5 -5.86 3.64 -17.10
C GLU A 5 -4.67 4.55 -16.82
N TRP A 6 -4.81 5.42 -15.84
CA TRP A 6 -3.73 6.33 -15.49
C TRP A 6 -2.51 5.56 -14.96
N ILE A 7 -2.77 4.56 -14.11
CA ILE A 7 -1.69 3.76 -13.54
C ILE A 7 -0.95 2.99 -14.64
N ASP A 8 -1.71 2.43 -15.58
CA ASP A 8 -1.09 1.70 -16.69
C ASP A 8 -0.22 2.63 -17.54
N ALA A 9 -0.72 3.83 -17.80
CA ALA A 9 0.03 4.81 -18.60
C ALA A 9 1.30 5.25 -17.85
N PHE A 10 1.17 5.47 -16.56
CA PHE A 10 2.30 5.86 -15.74
C PHE A 10 3.36 4.75 -15.71
N ALA A 11 2.92 3.51 -15.55
CA ALA A 11 3.83 2.37 -15.55
C ALA A 11 4.59 2.30 -16.87
N ALA A 12 3.87 2.47 -17.97
CA ALA A 12 4.50 2.44 -19.30
C ALA A 12 5.53 3.55 -19.42
N GLU A 13 5.21 4.73 -18.92
CA GLU A 13 6.09 5.88 -19.04
C GLU A 13 7.43 5.63 -18.34
N ILE A 14 7.41 4.94 -17.21
CA ILE A 14 8.63 4.71 -16.44
C ILE A 14 9.24 3.33 -16.71
N GLY A 15 8.68 2.60 -17.68
CA GLY A 15 9.24 1.30 -18.06
C GLY A 15 8.95 0.19 -17.08
N ALA A 16 7.86 0.29 -16.33
CA ALA A 16 7.49 -0.71 -15.34
C ALA A 16 6.33 -1.55 -15.84
N GLU A 17 6.21 -2.76 -15.31
CA GLU A 17 5.06 -3.59 -15.57
C GLU A 17 3.85 -3.00 -14.86
N PRO A 18 2.71 -2.92 -15.53
CA PRO A 18 1.52 -2.44 -14.84
C PRO A 18 1.06 -3.45 -13.78
N PRO A 19 0.52 -2.98 -12.68
CA PRO A 19 0.07 -3.88 -11.64
C PRO A 19 -1.20 -4.65 -12.07
N THR A 20 -1.34 -5.84 -11.53
CA THR A 20 -2.56 -6.61 -11.74
C THR A 20 -3.67 -6.06 -10.85
N ALA A 21 -4.90 -6.50 -11.12
CA ALA A 21 -6.02 -6.07 -10.29
C ALA A 21 -5.84 -6.51 -8.84
N ASP A 22 -5.31 -7.72 -8.62
CA ASP A 22 -5.03 -8.19 -7.27
C ASP A 22 -3.99 -7.34 -6.60
N GLU A 23 -2.95 -6.98 -7.32
CA GLU A 23 -1.90 -6.13 -6.76
C GLU A 23 -2.44 -4.77 -6.37
N ILE A 24 -3.28 -4.20 -7.21
CA ILE A 24 -3.89 -2.91 -6.90
C ILE A 24 -4.69 -3.01 -5.59
N LYS A 25 -5.47 -4.08 -5.47
CA LYS A 25 -6.26 -4.27 -4.25
C LYS A 25 -5.37 -4.39 -3.02
N GLN A 26 -4.29 -5.16 -3.14
CA GLN A 26 -3.38 -5.34 -2.01
C GLN A 26 -2.68 -4.04 -1.62
N VAL A 27 -2.31 -3.24 -2.61
CA VAL A 27 -1.69 -1.94 -2.33
C VAL A 27 -2.69 -1.02 -1.65
N LEU A 28 -3.95 -1.03 -2.11
CA LEU A 28 -4.96 -0.20 -1.47
C LEU A 28 -5.25 -0.65 -0.05
N ASP A 29 -5.21 -1.95 0.20
CA ASP A 29 -5.37 -2.46 1.57
C ASP A 29 -4.23 -1.97 2.46
N LEU A 30 -3.01 -2.03 1.97
CA LEU A 30 -1.86 -1.52 2.69
C LEU A 30 -2.00 -0.02 2.97
N ALA A 31 -2.40 0.71 1.96
CA ALA A 31 -2.59 2.15 2.10
C ALA A 31 -3.65 2.46 3.16
N ALA A 32 -4.71 1.65 3.20
CA ALA A 32 -5.76 1.85 4.18
C ALA A 32 -5.26 1.63 5.59
N VAL A 33 -4.45 0.60 5.81
CA VAL A 33 -3.87 0.37 7.13
C VAL A 33 -3.04 1.57 7.56
N ALA A 34 -2.19 2.07 6.67
CA ALA A 34 -1.34 3.21 7.00
C ALA A 34 -2.18 4.44 7.33
N ALA A 35 -3.18 4.71 6.52
CA ALA A 35 -4.00 5.91 6.71
C ALA A 35 -4.83 5.82 7.98
N HIS A 36 -5.42 4.66 8.24
CA HIS A 36 -6.32 4.51 9.37
C HIS A 36 -5.59 4.42 10.69
N SER A 37 -4.35 3.94 10.69
CA SER A 37 -3.60 3.85 11.93
C SER A 37 -2.82 5.12 12.24
N SER A 38 -2.73 6.04 11.30
CA SER A 38 -2.04 7.29 11.56
C SER A 38 -2.74 8.44 10.84
N GLU A 39 -2.22 8.86 9.68
CA GLU A 39 -2.76 9.97 8.92
C GLU A 39 -2.79 9.60 7.45
N ARG A 40 -3.62 10.33 6.71
CA ARG A 40 -3.79 10.03 5.29
C ARG A 40 -2.49 10.09 4.49
N ILE A 41 -1.60 11.01 4.87
CA ILE A 41 -0.35 11.14 4.13
C ILE A 41 0.55 9.93 4.30
N ALA A 42 0.31 9.11 5.31
CA ALA A 42 1.11 7.90 5.50
C ALA A 42 0.86 6.89 4.39
N ALA A 43 -0.32 6.92 3.77
CA ALA A 43 -0.66 5.91 2.78
C ALA A 43 0.28 5.91 1.57
N PRO A 44 0.44 7.02 0.84
CA PRO A 44 1.35 6.97 -0.31
C PRO A 44 2.80 6.78 0.11
N VAL A 45 3.20 7.34 1.24
CA VAL A 45 4.59 7.22 1.67
C VAL A 45 4.89 5.78 2.09
N ALA A 46 3.96 5.13 2.79
CA ALA A 46 4.16 3.73 3.16
C ALA A 46 4.29 2.85 1.92
N CYS A 47 3.49 3.11 0.91
CA CYS A 47 3.57 2.33 -0.32
C CYS A 47 4.92 2.53 -1.01
N TRP A 48 5.42 3.75 -1.02
CA TRP A 48 6.74 4.03 -1.58
C TRP A 48 7.83 3.30 -0.81
N VAL A 49 7.79 3.39 0.52
CA VAL A 49 8.80 2.73 1.37
C VAL A 49 8.74 1.22 1.15
N GLY A 50 7.55 0.65 1.14
CA GLY A 50 7.41 -0.78 0.91
C GLY A 50 7.93 -1.20 -0.44
N GLY A 51 7.69 -0.38 -1.45
CA GLY A 51 8.15 -0.70 -2.81
C GLY A 51 9.66 -0.74 -2.92
N MET A 52 10.35 -0.03 -2.05
CA MET A 52 11.81 -0.02 -2.08
C MET A 52 12.44 -1.29 -1.51
N THR A 53 11.68 -2.07 -0.76
CA THR A 53 12.26 -3.21 -0.05
C THR A 53 12.30 -4.49 -0.85
N GLY A 54 11.45 -4.62 -1.85
CA GLY A 54 11.34 -5.87 -2.59
C GLY A 54 10.55 -6.93 -1.85
N ALA A 55 9.98 -6.60 -0.71
CA ALA A 55 9.15 -7.55 0.02
C ALA A 55 7.84 -7.77 -0.73
N SER A 56 7.22 -8.92 -0.49
CA SER A 56 5.93 -9.21 -1.11
C SER A 56 4.85 -8.34 -0.48
N LEU A 57 3.75 -8.18 -1.20
CA LEU A 57 2.64 -7.40 -0.66
C LEU A 57 2.07 -8.02 0.60
N GLU A 58 2.06 -9.36 0.68
CA GLU A 58 1.62 -10.03 1.90
C GLU A 58 2.53 -9.68 3.08
N GLU A 59 3.83 -9.64 2.84
CA GLU A 59 4.77 -9.28 3.89
C GLU A 59 4.58 -7.84 4.34
N LEU A 60 4.35 -6.96 3.37
CA LEU A 60 4.14 -5.56 3.70
C LEU A 60 2.86 -5.35 4.49
N GLN A 61 1.80 -6.05 4.13
CA GLN A 61 0.54 -5.94 4.84
C GLN A 61 0.70 -6.41 6.29
N ALA A 62 1.37 -7.55 6.48
CA ALA A 62 1.61 -8.08 7.81
C ALA A 62 2.44 -7.11 8.65
N ALA A 63 3.46 -6.52 8.03
CA ALA A 63 4.30 -5.57 8.74
C ALA A 63 3.51 -4.33 9.15
N ALA A 64 2.66 -3.83 8.26
CA ALA A 64 1.86 -2.65 8.55
C ALA A 64 0.90 -2.92 9.70
N GLU A 65 0.33 -4.11 9.74
CA GLU A 65 -0.59 -4.46 10.81
C GLU A 65 0.13 -4.59 12.14
N ARG A 66 1.38 -5.06 12.11
CA ARG A 66 2.17 -5.13 13.34
C ARG A 66 2.50 -3.74 13.88
N VAL A 67 2.68 -2.78 12.98
CA VAL A 67 3.00 -1.42 13.43
C VAL A 67 1.76 -0.75 14.02
N GLY A 68 0.63 -0.87 13.38
CA GLY A 68 -0.52 -0.17 13.89
C GLY A 68 -1.87 -0.61 13.39
N GLY A 69 -1.89 -1.49 12.39
CA GLY A 69 -3.15 -1.82 11.73
C GLY A 69 -4.16 -2.46 12.64
N SER A 70 -3.73 -3.36 13.50
CA SER A 70 -4.62 -4.01 14.43
C SER A 70 -4.43 -3.49 15.85
N SER A 71 -3.70 -2.43 15.98
CA SER A 71 -3.33 -1.92 17.30
C SER A 71 -4.51 -1.32 18.03
N GLU A 72 -5.58 -1.06 17.33
CA GLU A 72 -6.75 -0.55 18.00
C GLU A 72 -7.15 -1.48 19.12
N THR A 73 -6.87 -2.76 18.98
CA THR A 73 -7.16 -3.70 20.06
C THR A 73 -6.16 -3.58 21.19
N SER A 74 -4.94 -3.30 20.84
CA SER A 74 -3.91 -3.21 21.86
C SER A 74 -3.93 -1.85 22.54
N ASP A 75 -4.25 -0.83 21.82
CA ASP A 75 -4.24 0.48 22.41
C ASP A 75 -5.34 0.62 23.43
N SER A 76 -6.31 -0.22 23.34
CA SER A 76 -7.33 -0.23 24.35
C SER A 76 -6.73 -0.70 25.68
N ALA A 77 -5.61 -1.28 25.60
CA ALA A 77 -4.96 -1.74 26.81
C ALA A 77 -4.47 -0.58 27.65
#